data_12fd4bc35bd2c9c2bf3f24b8631ec2ba
#
_entry.id   12fd4bc35bd2c9c2bf3f24b8631ec2ba
#
_cell.length_a   1.000
_cell.length_b   1.000
_cell.length_c   1.000
_cell.angle_alpha   90.00
_cell.angle_beta   90.00
_cell.angle_gamma   90.00
#
_symmetry.space_group_name_H-M   'P 1'
#
loop_
_entity.id
_entity.type
_entity.pdbx_description
1 polymer ?
#
loop_
_entity_poly.entity_id
_entity_poly.type
_entity_poly.pdbx_seq_one_letter_code
_entity_poly.pdbx_strand_id
1 'polypeptide(L)'
;MSNGSEIGKIARNFLRANSAGVLATHSLDVVGYPFGSVTPYLIDKDGLPVIFISSLAQHTKNIEANNKVSLTVFDLKAKDVQESARLTWIGEAALVKENLEETKKRYARYFPNSKT
;
A
#
# COMPACT_ATOMS: atom_id res chain seq x y z
N MET A 1 -4.47 17.33 -24.08
CA MET A 1 -4.07 15.98 -23.67
C MET A 1 -3.08 16.07 -22.52
N SER A 2 -3.42 15.46 -21.40
CA SER A 2 -2.50 15.49 -20.27
C SER A 2 -1.29 14.59 -20.56
N ASN A 3 -0.10 15.01 -20.08
CA ASN A 3 1.11 14.24 -20.23
C ASN A 3 1.33 13.34 -19.02
N GLY A 4 2.30 12.44 -19.11
CA GLY A 4 2.60 11.49 -18.03
C GLY A 4 2.97 12.15 -16.72
N SER A 5 3.60 13.35 -16.72
CA SER A 5 3.98 14.02 -15.48
C SER A 5 2.77 14.60 -14.76
N GLU A 6 1.75 15.07 -15.48
CA GLU A 6 0.50 15.52 -14.87
C GLU A 6 -0.26 14.36 -14.26
N ILE A 7 -0.35 13.25 -14.97
CA ILE A 7 -1.00 12.03 -14.48
C ILE A 7 -0.27 11.52 -13.23
N GLY A 8 1.07 11.50 -13.27
CA GLY A 8 1.86 11.10 -12.13
C GLY A 8 1.67 11.98 -10.90
N LYS A 9 1.54 13.29 -11.12
CA LYS A 9 1.29 14.23 -10.03
C LYS A 9 -0.08 13.99 -9.40
N ILE A 10 -1.11 13.77 -10.22
CA ILE A 10 -2.46 13.47 -9.74
C ILE A 10 -2.43 12.18 -8.91
N ALA A 11 -1.75 11.15 -9.41
CA ALA A 11 -1.64 9.87 -8.71
C ALA A 11 -0.94 10.02 -7.37
N ARG A 12 0.18 10.76 -7.32
CA ARG A 12 0.91 10.98 -6.05
C ARG A 12 0.08 11.76 -5.05
N ASN A 13 -0.66 12.77 -5.50
CA ASN A 13 -1.54 13.54 -4.64
C ASN A 13 -2.66 12.68 -4.08
N PHE A 14 -3.22 11.80 -4.91
CA PHE A 14 -4.28 10.89 -4.48
C PHE A 14 -3.76 9.91 -3.41
N LEU A 15 -2.56 9.36 -3.61
CA LEU A 15 -1.94 8.47 -2.62
C LEU A 15 -1.73 9.17 -1.28
N ARG A 16 -1.29 10.44 -1.31
CA ARG A 16 -1.07 11.22 -0.08
C ARG A 16 -2.36 11.60 0.61
N ALA A 17 -3.44 11.74 -0.14
CA ALA A 17 -4.74 12.12 0.41
C ALA A 17 -5.45 10.96 1.12
N ASN A 18 -4.99 9.73 0.93
CA ASN A 18 -5.57 8.54 1.53
C ASN A 18 -4.53 7.85 2.41
N SER A 19 -4.98 6.94 3.27
CA SER A 19 -4.10 6.33 4.27
C SER A 19 -4.20 4.82 4.34
N ALA A 20 -5.08 4.20 3.55
CA ALA A 20 -5.24 2.75 3.54
C ALA A 20 -5.68 2.29 2.16
N GLY A 21 -5.37 1.05 1.85
CA GLY A 21 -5.75 0.46 0.60
C GLY A 21 -5.88 -1.05 0.72
N VAL A 22 -6.26 -1.68 -0.38
CA VAL A 22 -6.32 -3.13 -0.47
C VAL A 22 -5.03 -3.63 -1.09
N LEU A 23 -4.28 -4.39 -0.30
CA LEU A 23 -3.05 -5.04 -0.74
C LEU A 23 -3.42 -6.42 -1.29
N ALA A 24 -3.11 -6.65 -2.56
CA ALA A 24 -3.31 -7.95 -3.18
C ALA A 24 -1.98 -8.65 -3.33
N THR A 25 -1.92 -9.89 -2.87
CA THR A 25 -0.74 -10.74 -2.93
C THR A 25 -1.12 -12.09 -3.54
N HIS A 26 -0.13 -12.85 -3.96
CA HIS A 26 -0.36 -14.23 -4.42
C HIS A 26 -0.50 -15.14 -3.22
N SER A 27 -1.62 -15.84 -3.13
CA SER A 27 -1.86 -16.72 -2.00
C SER A 27 -0.86 -17.87 -1.96
N LEU A 28 -0.20 -18.03 -0.82
CA LEU A 28 0.68 -19.17 -0.58
C LEU A 28 -0.13 -20.42 -0.23
N ASP A 29 -1.19 -20.25 0.54
CA ASP A 29 -2.00 -21.38 1.01
C ASP A 29 -2.98 -21.90 -0.04
N VAL A 30 -3.51 -21.02 -0.87
CA VAL A 30 -4.45 -21.39 -1.95
C VAL A 30 -3.80 -21.01 -3.26
N VAL A 31 -2.92 -21.87 -3.74
CA VAL A 31 -2.06 -21.60 -4.89
C VAL A 31 -2.89 -21.27 -6.13
N GLY A 32 -2.49 -20.23 -6.83
CA GLY A 32 -3.17 -19.77 -8.04
C GLY A 32 -4.24 -18.71 -7.80
N TYR A 33 -4.53 -18.38 -6.55
CA TYR A 33 -5.54 -17.39 -6.20
C TYR A 33 -4.91 -16.12 -5.61
N PRO A 34 -5.50 -14.95 -5.89
CA PRO A 34 -5.06 -13.73 -5.22
C PRO A 34 -5.61 -13.68 -3.80
N PHE A 35 -4.90 -12.97 -2.93
CA PHE A 35 -5.29 -12.74 -1.55
C PHE A 35 -5.33 -11.24 -1.31
N GLY A 36 -6.46 -10.70 -0.87
CA GLY A 36 -6.64 -9.28 -0.61
C GLY A 36 -6.72 -8.99 0.88
N SER A 37 -6.07 -7.92 1.32
CA SER A 37 -6.14 -7.47 2.71
C SER A 37 -6.10 -5.96 2.77
N VAL A 38 -6.84 -5.37 3.71
CA VAL A 38 -6.80 -3.92 3.92
C VAL A 38 -5.59 -3.61 4.78
N THR A 39 -4.79 -2.63 4.36
CA THR A 39 -3.60 -2.22 5.10
C THR A 39 -3.43 -0.72 5.05
N PRO A 40 -3.00 -0.10 6.15
CA PRO A 40 -2.56 1.30 6.11
C PRO A 40 -1.21 1.41 5.42
N TYR A 41 -0.91 2.60 4.90
CA TYR A 41 0.36 2.87 4.26
C TYR A 41 0.81 4.29 4.52
N LEU A 42 2.10 4.52 4.32
CA LEU A 42 2.69 5.87 4.24
C LEU A 42 3.38 6.00 2.89
N ILE A 43 3.58 7.23 2.47
CA ILE A 43 4.37 7.53 1.28
C ILE A 43 5.76 7.96 1.74
N ASP A 44 6.80 7.33 1.19
CA ASP A 44 8.18 7.68 1.54
C ASP A 44 8.64 8.92 0.76
N LYS A 45 9.90 9.33 0.98
CA LYS A 45 10.47 10.51 0.34
C LYS A 45 10.55 10.40 -1.18
N ASP A 46 10.56 9.18 -1.71
CA ASP A 46 10.63 8.92 -3.14
C ASP A 46 9.25 8.74 -3.77
N GLY A 47 8.19 8.93 -2.99
CA GLY A 47 6.82 8.82 -3.47
C GLY A 47 6.29 7.39 -3.51
N LEU A 48 6.97 6.45 -2.87
CA LEU A 48 6.58 5.04 -2.87
C LEU A 48 5.78 4.69 -1.63
N PRO A 49 4.75 3.85 -1.76
CA PRO A 49 4.01 3.40 -0.58
C PRO A 49 4.84 2.45 0.28
N VAL A 50 4.75 2.64 1.59
CA VAL A 50 5.41 1.82 2.60
C VAL A 50 4.33 1.27 3.53
N ILE A 51 4.33 -0.04 3.73
CA ILE A 51 3.40 -0.70 4.63
C ILE A 51 4.15 -1.34 5.80
N PHE A 52 3.50 -1.39 6.96
CA PHE A 52 4.00 -2.10 8.13
C PHE A 52 3.11 -3.31 8.35
N ILE A 53 3.69 -4.49 8.21
CA ILE A 53 2.94 -5.74 8.32
C ILE A 53 3.64 -6.66 9.32
N SER A 54 2.84 -7.42 10.06
CA SER A 54 3.36 -8.40 11.01
C SER A 54 4.04 -9.54 10.26
N SER A 55 5.15 -10.05 10.81
CA SER A 55 5.82 -11.23 10.26
C SER A 55 4.94 -12.48 10.29
N LEU A 56 3.91 -12.47 11.15
CA LEU A 56 2.98 -13.60 11.27
C LEU A 56 1.76 -13.49 10.36
N ALA A 57 1.53 -12.33 9.77
CA ALA A 57 0.35 -12.11 8.92
C ALA A 57 0.45 -12.91 7.62
N GLN A 58 -0.70 -13.34 7.11
CA GLN A 58 -0.74 -14.14 5.89
C GLN A 58 -0.17 -13.39 4.69
N HIS A 59 -0.47 -12.08 4.56
CA HIS A 59 0.06 -11.30 3.45
C HIS A 59 1.59 -11.20 3.49
N THR A 60 2.21 -11.20 4.67
CA THR A 60 3.67 -11.21 4.78
C THR A 60 4.26 -12.50 4.23
N LYS A 61 3.67 -13.63 4.61
CA LYS A 61 4.11 -14.94 4.11
C LYS A 61 3.94 -15.05 2.61
N ASN A 62 2.84 -14.51 2.09
CA ASN A 62 2.59 -14.48 0.65
C ASN A 62 3.67 -13.68 -0.09
N ILE A 63 4.03 -12.50 0.45
CA ILE A 63 5.05 -11.63 -0.15
C ILE A 63 6.42 -12.29 -0.14
N GLU A 64 6.77 -12.97 0.95
CA GLU A 64 8.05 -13.67 1.04
C GLU A 64 8.18 -14.77 -0.01
N ALA A 65 7.08 -15.43 -0.35
CA ALA A 65 7.05 -16.46 -1.37
C ALA A 65 7.00 -15.90 -2.79
N ASN A 66 6.26 -14.79 -2.98
CA ASN A 66 6.13 -14.11 -4.27
C ASN A 66 5.88 -12.62 -4.00
N ASN A 67 6.85 -11.79 -4.32
CA ASN A 67 6.81 -10.37 -3.96
C ASN A 67 6.04 -9.48 -4.93
N LYS A 68 5.39 -10.05 -5.92
CA LYS A 68 4.59 -9.28 -6.88
C LYS A 68 3.24 -8.97 -6.25
N VAL A 69 2.93 -7.68 -6.17
CA VAL A 69 1.77 -7.20 -5.40
C VAL A 69 1.07 -6.07 -6.15
N SER A 70 -0.13 -5.75 -5.72
CA SER A 70 -0.78 -4.51 -6.07
C SER A 70 -1.39 -3.88 -4.82
N LEU A 71 -1.43 -2.56 -4.82
CA LEU A 71 -2.09 -1.79 -3.76
C LEU A 71 -3.15 -0.93 -4.43
N THR A 72 -4.42 -1.17 -4.11
CA THR A 72 -5.52 -0.40 -4.65
C THR A 72 -6.03 0.56 -3.60
N VAL A 73 -6.02 1.84 -3.93
CA VAL A 73 -6.42 2.92 -3.04
C VAL A 73 -7.65 3.59 -3.61
N PHE A 74 -8.63 3.84 -2.76
CA PHE A 74 -9.84 4.57 -3.12
C PHE A 74 -10.32 5.35 -1.89
N ASP A 75 -11.23 6.32 -2.12
CA ASP A 75 -11.74 7.12 -1.02
C ASP A 75 -12.77 6.30 -0.24
N LEU A 76 -12.37 5.88 0.95
CA LEU A 76 -13.20 5.06 1.83
C LEU A 76 -14.42 5.82 2.36
N LYS A 77 -14.39 7.15 2.27
CA LYS A 77 -15.50 7.99 2.72
C LYS A 77 -16.47 8.35 1.60
N ALA A 78 -16.17 7.96 0.37
CA ALA A 78 -17.04 8.25 -0.76
C ALA A 78 -18.38 7.54 -0.61
N LYS A 79 -19.46 8.24 -0.89
CA LYS A 79 -20.80 7.67 -0.82
C LYS A 79 -21.04 6.65 -1.93
N ASP A 80 -20.46 6.89 -3.09
CA ASP A 80 -20.56 5.96 -4.23
C ASP A 80 -19.16 5.54 -4.64
N VAL A 81 -18.80 4.33 -4.27
CA VAL A 81 -17.48 3.77 -4.54
C VAL A 81 -17.23 3.65 -6.04
N GLN A 82 -18.26 3.38 -6.82
CA GLN A 82 -18.11 3.22 -8.27
C GLN A 82 -17.77 4.53 -8.97
N GLU A 83 -18.23 5.65 -8.44
CA GLU A 83 -17.97 6.97 -9.00
C GLU A 83 -16.74 7.64 -8.42
N SER A 84 -16.18 7.12 -7.33
CA SER A 84 -15.02 7.71 -6.71
C SER A 84 -13.75 7.38 -7.48
N ALA A 85 -12.75 8.26 -7.36
CA ALA A 85 -11.43 8.00 -7.93
C ALA A 85 -10.79 6.80 -7.25
N ARG A 86 -10.00 6.06 -8.01
CA ARG A 86 -9.25 4.93 -7.50
C ARG A 86 -7.93 4.82 -8.23
N LEU A 87 -6.96 4.23 -7.53
CA LEU A 87 -5.62 4.05 -8.07
C LEU A 87 -5.14 2.66 -7.68
N THR A 88 -4.57 1.95 -8.65
CA THR A 88 -3.90 0.67 -8.36
C THR A 88 -2.42 0.83 -8.65
N TRP A 89 -1.62 0.63 -7.63
CA TRP A 89 -0.16 0.59 -7.72
C TRP A 89 0.27 -0.86 -7.88
N ILE A 90 1.01 -1.15 -8.93
CA ILE A 90 1.49 -2.51 -9.21
C ILE A 90 3.01 -2.50 -9.08
N GLY A 91 3.56 -3.45 -8.35
CA GLY A 91 4.99 -3.49 -8.16
C GLY A 91 5.49 -4.72 -7.43
N GLU A 92 6.73 -4.64 -7.02
CA GLU A 92 7.38 -5.67 -6.25
C GLU A 92 7.65 -5.14 -4.85
N ALA A 93 7.22 -5.91 -3.84
CA ALA A 93 7.45 -5.54 -2.46
C ALA A 93 8.89 -5.89 -2.06
N ALA A 94 9.52 -4.97 -1.34
CA ALA A 94 10.88 -5.16 -0.83
C ALA A 94 10.93 -4.72 0.63
N LEU A 95 11.73 -5.42 1.42
CA LEU A 95 11.90 -5.07 2.82
C LEU A 95 12.65 -3.74 2.94
N VAL A 96 12.10 -2.81 3.72
CA VAL A 96 12.75 -1.52 3.98
C VAL A 96 13.93 -1.76 4.92
N LYS A 97 15.13 -1.39 4.47
CA LYS A 97 16.35 -1.56 5.24
C LYS A 97 16.99 -0.23 5.64
N GLU A 98 16.71 0.84 4.90
CA GLU A 98 17.29 2.16 5.16
C GLU A 98 16.27 3.05 5.87
N ASN A 99 16.78 3.90 6.77
CA ASN A 99 15.96 4.86 7.52
C ASN A 99 14.81 4.21 8.27
N LEU A 100 15.01 2.97 8.72
CA LEU A 100 13.94 2.18 9.33
C LEU A 100 13.38 2.83 10.58
N GLU A 101 14.24 3.34 11.45
CA GLU A 101 13.80 3.97 12.69
C GLU A 101 12.97 5.23 12.44
N GLU A 102 13.40 6.05 11.50
CA GLU A 102 12.67 7.26 11.11
C GLU A 102 11.32 6.90 10.51
N THR A 103 11.28 5.90 9.64
CA THR A 103 10.05 5.42 9.03
C THR A 103 9.08 4.89 10.08
N LYS A 104 9.57 4.14 11.07
CA LYS A 104 8.75 3.64 12.17
C LYS A 104 8.17 4.77 13.00
N LYS A 105 8.94 5.82 13.27
CA LYS A 105 8.46 6.98 14.02
C LYS A 105 7.34 7.70 13.26
N ARG A 106 7.51 7.87 11.95
CA ARG A 106 6.48 8.48 11.12
C ARG A 106 5.20 7.64 11.13
N TYR A 107 5.34 6.34 10.99
CA TYR A 107 4.20 5.43 10.98
C TYR A 107 3.43 5.50 12.30
N ALA A 108 4.13 5.46 13.42
CA ALA A 108 3.52 5.55 14.74
C ALA A 108 2.80 6.88 14.96
N ARG A 109 3.27 7.97 14.35
CA ARG A 109 2.63 9.28 14.43
C ARG A 109 1.28 9.30 13.73
N TYR A 110 1.19 8.67 12.55
CA TYR A 110 -0.05 8.63 11.77
C TYR A 110 -1.00 7.52 12.22
N PHE A 111 -0.47 6.46 12.81
CA PHE A 111 -1.23 5.29 13.25
C PHE A 111 -0.83 4.95 14.69
N PRO A 112 -1.24 5.78 15.68
CA PRO A 112 -0.72 5.63 17.06
C PRO A 112 -1.12 4.32 17.74
N ASN A 113 -2.15 3.64 17.25
CA ASN A 113 -2.59 2.37 17.82
C ASN A 113 -1.92 1.16 17.15
N SER A 114 -1.05 1.38 16.16
CA SER A 114 -0.33 0.30 15.53
C SER A 114 0.76 -0.20 16.46
N LYS A 115 0.87 -1.52 16.60
CA LYS A 115 1.95 -2.16 17.34
C LYS A 115 2.73 -3.02 16.37
N THR A 116 3.96 -2.70 16.20
CA THR A 116 4.84 -3.45 15.31
C THR A 116 5.82 -4.27 16.10
#